data_bceb4a3fffa974e3dbc90df18325f389
#
_entry.id   bceb4a3fffa974e3dbc90df18325f389
#
_cell.length_a   1.000
_cell.length_b   1.000
_cell.length_c   1.000
_cell.angle_alpha   90.00
_cell.angle_beta   90.00
_cell.angle_gamma   90.00
#
_symmetry.space_group_name_H-M   'P 1'
#
loop_
_entity.id
_entity.type
_entity.pdbx_description
1 polymer ?
#
loop_
_entity_poly.entity_id
_entity_poly.type
_entity_poly.pdbx_seq_one_letter_code
_entity_poly.pdbx_strand_id
1 'polypeptide(L)'
;MIRFTRPPSLLSPVLTLLTGALLMSSPSDGAAAEAAPKVRMKTSLGEMVIELYPEKAPKTVENFLKYVDDGFYKDTIFHRVIGNFMIQGGGFDAKMQQKPTRSPIPLESRNGLKNDRGTIAMARTSVPDSATAQFFINTVNNNGLNYPQPDGNGYAVFGKVIEGMDTVDKIAQVQTTRAGMHADVPREAVIIESVERVK
;
A
#
# COMPACT_ATOMS: atom_id res chain seq x y z
N MET A 1 82.13 3.21 -52.20
CA MET A 1 82.91 1.96 -52.40
C MET A 1 82.61 1.00 -51.25
N ILE A 2 82.39 -0.27 -51.56
CA ILE A 2 82.37 -1.46 -50.69
C ILE A 2 81.01 -1.71 -49.96
N ARG A 3 80.21 -2.46 -50.53
CA ARG A 3 79.87 -3.90 -50.67
C ARG A 3 79.59 -4.67 -49.34
N PHE A 4 78.33 -5.16 -49.34
CA PHE A 4 77.84 -6.50 -48.98
C PHE A 4 78.11 -7.00 -47.58
N THR A 5 77.16 -7.62 -46.88
CA THR A 5 76.48 -8.91 -47.20
C THR A 5 75.32 -9.11 -46.21
N ARG A 6 74.23 -9.71 -46.71
CA ARG A 6 73.22 -10.45 -45.92
C ARG A 6 73.77 -11.84 -45.60
N PRO A 7 73.33 -12.43 -44.54
CA PRO A 7 72.70 -13.76 -44.54
C PRO A 7 71.61 -13.94 -43.47
N PRO A 8 71.10 -15.13 -43.19
CA PRO A 8 69.87 -15.57 -43.77
C PRO A 8 68.77 -15.77 -42.67
N SER A 9 67.58 -15.94 -43.16
CA SER A 9 66.36 -16.27 -42.46
C SER A 9 66.42 -17.52 -41.54
N LEU A 10 65.94 -17.37 -40.29
CA LEU A 10 65.52 -18.53 -39.48
C LEU A 10 64.01 -18.35 -39.17
N LEU A 11 63.23 -19.30 -39.74
CA LEU A 11 61.85 -19.50 -39.39
C LEU A 11 61.72 -19.92 -37.94
N SER A 12 60.89 -19.22 -37.17
CA SER A 12 60.39 -19.75 -35.90
C SER A 12 58.87 -19.90 -36.00
N PRO A 13 58.30 -21.00 -35.50
CA PRO A 13 56.88 -21.24 -35.61
C PRO A 13 56.10 -20.42 -34.59
N VAL A 14 55.09 -19.74 -35.07
CA VAL A 14 54.11 -19.04 -34.24
C VAL A 14 53.20 -20.08 -33.57
N LEU A 15 53.38 -20.25 -32.28
CA LEU A 15 52.47 -21.03 -31.43
C LEU A 15 51.27 -20.17 -31.08
N THR A 16 50.16 -20.39 -31.77
CA THR A 16 48.88 -19.72 -31.52
C THR A 16 48.26 -20.31 -30.25
N LEU A 17 48.38 -19.62 -29.14
CA LEU A 17 47.60 -19.89 -27.92
C LEU A 17 46.16 -19.45 -28.14
N LEU A 18 45.26 -20.36 -28.32
CA LEU A 18 43.81 -20.13 -28.25
C LEU A 18 43.41 -19.99 -26.78
N THR A 19 43.32 -18.78 -26.29
CA THR A 19 42.68 -18.50 -25.00
C THR A 19 41.17 -18.51 -25.17
N GLY A 20 40.55 -19.65 -24.84
CA GLY A 20 39.10 -19.79 -24.73
C GLY A 20 38.58 -18.91 -23.54
N ALA A 21 37.94 -17.79 -23.85
CA ALA A 21 37.19 -17.04 -22.88
C ALA A 21 35.92 -17.80 -22.49
N LEU A 22 35.95 -18.47 -21.35
CA LEU A 22 34.79 -19.07 -20.73
C LEU A 22 33.87 -17.94 -20.23
N LEU A 23 32.86 -17.57 -21.00
CA LEU A 23 31.79 -16.69 -20.59
C LEU A 23 30.99 -17.43 -19.50
N MET A 24 31.30 -17.14 -18.24
CA MET A 24 30.46 -17.49 -17.12
C MET A 24 29.24 -16.56 -17.16
N SER A 25 28.14 -17.04 -17.74
CA SER A 25 26.82 -16.46 -17.54
C SER A 25 26.41 -16.71 -16.09
N SER A 26 26.48 -15.66 -15.27
CA SER A 26 25.87 -15.66 -13.95
C SER A 26 24.35 -15.81 -14.15
N PRO A 27 23.71 -16.77 -13.47
CA PRO A 27 22.26 -16.76 -13.43
C PRO A 27 21.84 -15.48 -12.71
N SER A 28 21.14 -14.59 -13.40
CA SER A 28 20.39 -13.54 -12.75
C SER A 28 19.30 -14.24 -11.93
N ASP A 29 19.49 -14.32 -10.62
CA ASP A 29 18.41 -14.60 -9.69
C ASP A 29 17.34 -13.55 -9.93
N GLY A 30 16.39 -13.88 -10.79
CA GLY A 30 15.12 -13.20 -10.87
C GLY A 30 14.43 -13.43 -9.53
N ALA A 31 14.60 -12.50 -8.60
CA ALA A 31 13.79 -12.47 -7.39
C ALA A 31 12.33 -12.52 -7.87
N ALA A 32 11.67 -13.65 -7.66
CA ALA A 32 10.25 -13.78 -7.90
C ALA A 32 9.60 -12.62 -7.13
N ALA A 33 8.91 -11.73 -7.84
CA ALA A 33 8.20 -10.62 -7.22
C ALA A 33 7.29 -11.23 -6.17
N GLU A 34 7.58 -10.95 -4.90
CA GLU A 34 6.79 -11.45 -3.78
C GLU A 34 5.35 -10.97 -4.00
N ALA A 35 4.39 -11.89 -3.97
CA ALA A 35 3.00 -11.56 -4.24
C ALA A 35 2.56 -10.45 -3.27
N ALA A 36 1.88 -9.43 -3.79
CA ALA A 36 1.41 -8.30 -2.99
C ALA A 36 0.63 -8.80 -1.76
N PRO A 37 0.96 -8.34 -0.55
CA PRO A 37 0.29 -8.81 0.66
C PRO A 37 -1.19 -8.45 0.63
N LYS A 38 -2.02 -9.39 1.12
CA LYS A 38 -3.47 -9.23 1.18
C LYS A 38 -3.95 -9.38 2.61
N VAL A 39 -5.00 -8.66 2.93
CA VAL A 39 -5.71 -8.81 4.21
C VAL A 39 -7.19 -9.07 3.96
N ARG A 40 -7.77 -9.92 4.79
CA ARG A 40 -9.22 -10.11 4.87
C ARG A 40 -9.75 -9.28 6.03
N MET A 41 -10.68 -8.40 5.75
CA MET A 41 -11.40 -7.62 6.75
C MET A 41 -12.83 -8.17 6.86
N LYS A 42 -13.18 -8.66 8.03
CA LYS A 42 -14.51 -9.14 8.35
C LYS A 42 -15.27 -8.06 9.12
N THR A 43 -16.49 -7.77 8.71
CA THR A 43 -17.35 -6.77 9.32
C THR A 43 -18.73 -7.35 9.63
N SER A 44 -19.50 -6.67 10.45
CA SER A 44 -20.89 -7.03 10.74
C SER A 44 -21.82 -7.03 9.52
N LEU A 45 -21.38 -6.46 8.37
CA LEU A 45 -22.16 -6.39 7.13
C LEU A 45 -21.56 -7.24 5.99
N GLY A 46 -20.51 -8.00 6.24
CA GLY A 46 -19.85 -8.87 5.29
C GLY A 46 -18.33 -8.78 5.33
N GLU A 47 -17.69 -9.43 4.38
CA GLU A 47 -16.22 -9.50 4.29
C GLU A 47 -15.72 -8.78 3.05
N MET A 48 -14.46 -8.32 3.11
CA MET A 48 -13.73 -7.81 1.95
C MET A 48 -12.27 -8.27 2.00
N VAL A 49 -11.66 -8.45 0.83
CA VAL A 49 -10.22 -8.70 0.70
C VAL A 49 -9.58 -7.47 0.09
N ILE A 50 -8.51 -7.02 0.72
CA ILE A 50 -7.77 -5.82 0.35
C ILE A 50 -6.34 -6.24 -0.02
N GLU A 51 -5.92 -5.91 -1.23
CA GLU A 51 -4.54 -6.02 -1.68
C GLU A 51 -3.79 -4.76 -1.33
N LEU A 52 -2.56 -4.90 -0.78
CA LEU A 52 -1.74 -3.78 -0.32
C LEU A 52 -0.55 -3.57 -1.26
N TYR A 53 -0.08 -2.33 -1.35
CA TYR A 53 0.96 -1.90 -2.29
C TYR A 53 2.24 -1.43 -1.58
N PRO A 54 3.05 -2.34 -0.99
CA PRO A 54 4.24 -1.98 -0.22
C PRO A 54 5.31 -1.26 -1.06
N GLU A 55 5.38 -1.53 -2.37
CA GLU A 55 6.31 -0.82 -3.27
C GLU A 55 5.93 0.65 -3.49
N LYS A 56 4.65 1.00 -3.31
CA LYS A 56 4.12 2.36 -3.51
C LYS A 56 4.01 3.15 -2.21
N ALA A 57 3.74 2.47 -1.11
CA ALA A 57 3.53 3.08 0.20
C ALA A 57 4.13 2.20 1.32
N PRO A 58 5.46 1.98 1.34
CA PRO A 58 6.11 1.02 2.23
C PRO A 58 5.87 1.30 3.71
N LYS A 59 5.98 2.56 4.16
CA LYS A 59 5.76 2.94 5.57
C LYS A 59 4.30 2.81 5.97
N THR A 60 3.40 3.16 5.08
CA THR A 60 1.95 3.05 5.30
C THR A 60 1.52 1.59 5.40
N VAL A 61 1.96 0.74 4.47
CA VAL A 61 1.66 -0.70 4.49
C VAL A 61 2.27 -1.36 5.72
N GLU A 62 3.53 -1.09 6.05
CA GLU A 62 4.19 -1.61 7.26
C GLU A 62 3.40 -1.25 8.52
N ASN A 63 3.01 0.03 8.66
CA ASN A 63 2.22 0.52 9.79
C ASN A 63 0.85 -0.17 9.88
N PHE A 64 0.13 -0.24 8.75
CA PHE A 64 -1.18 -0.91 8.69
C PHE A 64 -1.08 -2.38 9.08
N LEU A 65 -0.09 -3.11 8.55
CA LEU A 65 0.13 -4.52 8.88
C LEU A 65 0.53 -4.74 10.34
N LYS A 66 1.27 -3.83 10.97
CA LYS A 66 1.55 -3.89 12.41
C LYS A 66 0.28 -3.80 13.24
N TYR A 67 -0.67 -2.93 12.86
CA TYR A 67 -1.98 -2.88 13.52
C TYR A 67 -2.82 -4.14 13.26
N VAL A 68 -2.73 -4.72 12.06
CA VAL A 68 -3.39 -6.00 11.74
C VAL A 68 -2.83 -7.12 12.61
N ASP A 69 -1.51 -7.27 12.67
CA ASP A 69 -0.82 -8.33 13.42
C ASP A 69 -1.07 -8.23 14.94
N ASP A 70 -1.22 -7.00 15.47
CA ASP A 70 -1.59 -6.75 16.87
C ASP A 70 -3.08 -7.00 17.17
N GLY A 71 -3.90 -7.31 16.15
CA GLY A 71 -5.37 -7.42 16.31
C GLY A 71 -6.05 -6.10 16.69
N PHE A 72 -5.37 -4.95 16.44
CA PHE A 72 -5.85 -3.62 16.85
C PHE A 72 -7.21 -3.28 16.30
N TYR A 73 -7.49 -3.67 15.04
CA TYR A 73 -8.74 -3.32 14.36
C TYR A 73 -9.96 -4.09 14.85
N LYS A 74 -9.75 -5.19 15.60
CA LYS A 74 -10.86 -5.93 16.20
C LYS A 74 -11.69 -5.03 17.11
N ASP A 75 -13.01 -5.10 16.97
CA ASP A 75 -14.01 -4.32 17.70
C ASP A 75 -13.92 -2.81 17.48
N THR A 76 -13.20 -2.35 16.44
CA THR A 76 -13.32 -0.99 15.93
C THR A 76 -14.51 -0.88 14.97
N ILE A 77 -14.91 0.35 14.65
CA ILE A 77 -16.06 0.62 13.79
C ILE A 77 -15.70 1.48 12.58
N PHE A 78 -16.55 1.41 11.56
CA PHE A 78 -16.64 2.50 10.58
C PHE A 78 -17.43 3.65 11.22
N HIS A 79 -16.70 4.62 11.78
CA HIS A 79 -17.28 5.72 12.58
C HIS A 79 -17.73 6.92 11.74
N ARG A 80 -17.38 6.99 10.46
CA ARG A 80 -17.81 8.05 9.54
C ARG A 80 -18.11 7.45 8.17
N VAL A 81 -19.33 7.59 7.71
CA VAL A 81 -19.81 7.05 6.44
C VAL A 81 -20.50 8.15 5.64
N ILE A 82 -19.98 8.44 4.45
CA ILE A 82 -20.58 9.33 3.46
C ILE A 82 -20.70 8.55 2.16
N GLY A 83 -21.91 8.11 1.79
CA GLY A 83 -22.15 7.10 0.77
C GLY A 83 -21.55 7.39 -0.60
N ASN A 84 -21.59 8.66 -1.04
CA ASN A 84 -21.01 9.12 -2.31
C ASN A 84 -19.62 9.76 -2.15
N PHE A 85 -18.89 9.33 -1.15
CA PHE A 85 -17.53 9.82 -0.88
C PHE A 85 -16.61 8.70 -0.38
N MET A 86 -16.73 8.31 0.92
CA MET A 86 -15.89 7.28 1.52
C MET A 86 -16.54 6.67 2.78
N ILE A 87 -16.01 5.54 3.21
CA ILE A 87 -16.26 4.95 4.52
C ILE A 87 -14.95 4.96 5.33
N GLN A 88 -14.95 5.58 6.51
CA GLN A 88 -13.76 5.76 7.36
C GLN A 88 -13.91 4.97 8.65
N GLY A 89 -12.87 4.24 9.03
CA GLY A 89 -12.87 3.38 10.21
C GLY A 89 -11.48 3.16 10.83
N GLY A 90 -11.44 2.21 11.77
CA GLY A 90 -10.19 1.72 12.37
C GLY A 90 -9.60 2.58 13.48
N GLY A 91 -10.35 3.51 14.07
CA GLY A 91 -9.83 4.36 15.14
C GLY A 91 -10.66 4.41 16.41
N PHE A 92 -11.94 4.06 16.33
CA PHE A 92 -12.90 4.15 17.42
C PHE A 92 -13.59 2.82 17.69
N ASP A 93 -13.96 2.58 18.94
CA ASP A 93 -14.83 1.48 19.32
C ASP A 93 -16.32 1.85 19.14
N ALA A 94 -17.24 0.90 19.43
CA ALA A 94 -18.69 1.12 19.32
C ALA A 94 -19.24 2.18 20.28
N LYS A 95 -18.48 2.60 21.29
CA LYS A 95 -18.84 3.69 22.22
C LYS A 95 -18.27 5.03 21.78
N MET A 96 -17.70 5.12 20.55
CA MET A 96 -17.00 6.30 20.03
C MET A 96 -15.80 6.73 20.89
N GLN A 97 -15.16 5.78 21.57
CA GLN A 97 -13.90 5.99 22.27
C GLN A 97 -12.74 5.69 21.32
N GLN A 98 -11.84 6.66 21.19
CA GLN A 98 -10.65 6.48 20.35
C GLN A 98 -9.68 5.51 21.02
N LYS A 99 -9.25 4.47 20.28
CA LYS A 99 -8.22 3.54 20.74
C LYS A 99 -6.85 4.20 20.75
N PRO A 100 -5.97 3.93 21.75
CA PRO A 100 -4.61 4.45 21.77
C PRO A 100 -3.82 3.94 20.56
N THR A 101 -3.12 4.84 19.87
CA THR A 101 -2.40 4.53 18.63
C THR A 101 -0.88 4.55 18.83
N ARG A 102 -0.15 3.96 17.89
CA ARG A 102 1.29 4.12 17.72
C ARG A 102 1.63 5.55 17.27
N SER A 103 2.92 5.88 17.23
CA SER A 103 3.38 7.17 16.68
C SER A 103 2.93 7.34 15.22
N PRO A 104 2.70 8.61 14.80
CA PRO A 104 2.36 8.91 13.42
C PRO A 104 3.45 8.50 12.43
N ILE A 105 3.06 8.33 11.17
CA ILE A 105 3.93 7.97 10.06
C ILE A 105 4.06 9.10 9.04
N PRO A 106 5.17 9.14 8.27
CA PRO A 106 5.32 10.07 7.15
C PRO A 106 4.25 9.87 6.07
N LEU A 107 3.85 10.96 5.42
CA LEU A 107 2.88 10.93 4.33
C LEU A 107 3.48 10.40 3.04
N GLU A 108 2.88 9.37 2.45
CA GLU A 108 3.30 8.77 1.19
C GLU A 108 2.31 9.02 0.04
N SER A 109 1.66 10.19 -0.01
CA SER A 109 0.65 10.52 -1.02
C SER A 109 1.20 10.77 -2.44
N ARG A 110 2.52 11.05 -2.56
CA ARG A 110 3.20 11.31 -3.85
C ARG A 110 3.63 10.03 -4.57
N ASN A 111 2.91 8.94 -4.36
CA ASN A 111 3.25 7.60 -4.84
C ASN A 111 2.63 7.23 -6.20
N GLY A 112 1.93 8.19 -6.83
CA GLY A 112 1.30 8.02 -8.14
C GLY A 112 -0.04 7.30 -8.11
N LEU A 113 -0.51 6.81 -6.95
CA LEU A 113 -1.81 6.18 -6.79
C LEU A 113 -2.91 7.25 -6.63
N LYS A 114 -4.12 6.91 -7.07
CA LYS A 114 -5.28 7.78 -7.00
C LYS A 114 -6.32 7.25 -6.02
N ASN A 115 -7.07 8.17 -5.42
CA ASN A 115 -8.22 7.85 -4.57
C ASN A 115 -9.43 7.45 -5.43
N ASP A 116 -9.25 6.42 -6.25
CA ASP A 116 -10.32 5.87 -7.08
C ASP A 116 -11.22 4.96 -6.25
N ARG A 117 -12.44 4.69 -6.74
CA ARG A 117 -13.38 3.77 -6.09
C ARG A 117 -12.73 2.41 -5.76
N GLY A 118 -12.91 1.98 -4.53
CA GLY A 118 -12.37 0.74 -3.98
C GLY A 118 -10.96 0.84 -3.44
N THR A 119 -10.23 1.96 -3.60
CA THR A 119 -8.92 2.12 -2.98
C THR A 119 -9.05 2.41 -1.49
N ILE A 120 -8.05 1.95 -0.71
CA ILE A 120 -7.89 2.25 0.71
C ILE A 120 -6.77 3.27 0.89
N ALA A 121 -7.02 4.29 1.70
CA ALA A 121 -6.05 5.35 1.99
C ALA A 121 -6.03 5.67 3.49
N MET A 122 -4.90 6.23 3.97
CA MET A 122 -4.77 6.64 5.37
C MET A 122 -5.50 7.96 5.64
N ALA A 123 -6.31 7.95 6.69
CA ALA A 123 -6.85 9.18 7.25
C ALA A 123 -5.76 9.91 8.04
N ARG A 124 -5.81 11.25 7.99
CA ARG A 124 -4.90 12.16 8.70
C ARG A 124 -5.63 13.43 9.16
N THR A 125 -5.02 14.17 10.03
CA THR A 125 -5.44 15.54 10.38
C THR A 125 -4.97 16.53 9.30
N SER A 126 -5.08 17.82 9.55
CA SER A 126 -4.48 18.87 8.70
C SER A 126 -2.94 18.80 8.65
N VAL A 127 -2.30 18.15 9.62
CA VAL A 127 -0.85 17.90 9.60
C VAL A 127 -0.56 16.72 8.67
N PRO A 128 0.31 16.88 7.67
CA PRO A 128 0.60 15.82 6.68
C PRO A 128 1.05 14.50 7.29
N ASP A 129 2.02 14.53 8.19
CA ASP A 129 2.64 13.37 8.84
C ASP A 129 1.92 13.00 10.16
N SER A 130 0.57 12.99 10.15
CA SER A 130 -0.24 12.69 11.33
C SER A 130 -1.04 11.40 11.25
N ALA A 131 -0.90 10.63 10.18
CA ALA A 131 -1.60 9.37 10.03
C ALA A 131 -1.12 8.34 11.05
N THR A 132 -2.06 7.61 11.67
CA THR A 132 -1.77 6.56 12.65
C THR A 132 -2.44 5.24 12.27
N ALA A 133 -3.65 4.96 12.77
CA ALA A 133 -4.39 3.72 12.54
C ALA A 133 -5.58 3.87 11.60
N GLN A 134 -6.20 5.07 11.56
CA GLN A 134 -7.43 5.27 10.82
C GLN A 134 -7.19 5.24 9.30
N PHE A 135 -8.11 4.59 8.60
CA PHE A 135 -8.12 4.49 7.15
C PHE A 135 -9.52 4.84 6.60
N PHE A 136 -9.59 5.04 5.29
CA PHE A 136 -10.87 5.11 4.61
C PHE A 136 -10.83 4.32 3.29
N ILE A 137 -12.00 3.84 2.86
CA ILE A 137 -12.17 3.19 1.56
C ILE A 137 -13.04 4.11 0.69
N ASN A 138 -12.56 4.42 -0.49
CA ASN A 138 -13.24 5.29 -1.44
C ASN A 138 -14.45 4.57 -2.06
N THR A 139 -15.63 5.15 -1.96
CA THR A 139 -16.87 4.60 -2.55
C THR A 139 -17.12 5.12 -3.97
N VAL A 140 -16.45 6.20 -4.33
CA VAL A 140 -16.41 6.82 -5.67
C VAL A 140 -14.99 7.26 -6.00
N ASN A 141 -14.75 7.77 -7.21
CA ASN A 141 -13.47 8.38 -7.58
C ASN A 141 -13.36 9.78 -6.93
N ASN A 142 -12.50 9.90 -5.94
CA ASN A 142 -12.29 11.12 -5.16
C ASN A 142 -11.05 11.89 -5.63
N ASN A 143 -11.08 12.46 -6.83
CA ASN A 143 -9.95 13.17 -7.40
C ASN A 143 -9.45 14.35 -6.55
N GLY A 144 -10.34 14.97 -5.76
CA GLY A 144 -10.00 16.03 -4.82
C GLY A 144 -9.17 15.58 -3.62
N LEU A 145 -8.93 14.28 -3.43
CA LEU A 145 -8.05 13.72 -2.40
C LEU A 145 -6.67 13.33 -2.93
N ASN A 146 -6.48 13.40 -4.26
CA ASN A 146 -5.20 13.07 -4.88
C ASN A 146 -4.19 14.20 -4.68
N TYR A 147 -2.91 13.85 -4.47
CA TYR A 147 -1.84 14.86 -4.48
C TYR A 147 -1.91 15.70 -5.78
N PRO A 148 -1.79 17.04 -5.71
CA PRO A 148 -1.56 17.87 -4.51
C PRO A 148 -2.83 18.35 -3.79
N GLN A 149 -4.01 17.81 -4.08
CA GLN A 149 -5.28 18.20 -3.46
C GLN A 149 -5.55 17.46 -2.14
N PRO A 150 -6.32 18.07 -1.20
CA PRO A 150 -6.92 19.41 -1.22
C PRO A 150 -5.98 20.53 -0.69
N ASP A 151 -4.89 20.17 -0.01
CA ASP A 151 -4.08 21.06 0.83
C ASP A 151 -2.58 21.08 0.47
N GLY A 152 -2.25 20.71 -0.76
CA GLY A 152 -0.87 20.53 -1.23
C GLY A 152 -0.27 19.15 -0.90
N ASN A 153 -0.98 18.29 -0.17
CA ASN A 153 -0.44 17.06 0.39
C ASN A 153 -1.16 15.80 -0.09
N GLY A 154 -2.49 15.81 -0.28
CA GLY A 154 -3.29 14.64 -0.64
C GLY A 154 -3.41 13.60 0.47
N TYR A 155 -3.92 12.42 0.10
CA TYR A 155 -4.08 11.27 0.98
C TYR A 155 -3.37 10.06 0.39
N ALA A 156 -2.62 9.34 1.22
CA ALA A 156 -1.80 8.21 0.80
C ALA A 156 -2.65 6.96 0.56
N VAL A 157 -2.91 6.65 -0.71
CA VAL A 157 -3.46 5.35 -1.10
C VAL A 157 -2.37 4.29 -0.93
N PHE A 158 -2.73 3.15 -0.31
CA PHE A 158 -1.78 2.07 -0.03
C PHE A 158 -2.30 0.67 -0.39
N GLY A 159 -3.50 0.57 -0.98
CA GLY A 159 -4.09 -0.69 -1.40
C GLY A 159 -5.44 -0.51 -2.09
N LYS A 160 -6.08 -1.64 -2.39
CA LYS A 160 -7.39 -1.69 -3.05
C LYS A 160 -8.18 -2.91 -2.62
N VAL A 161 -9.49 -2.75 -2.47
CA VAL A 161 -10.43 -3.85 -2.31
C VAL A 161 -10.50 -4.62 -3.63
N ILE A 162 -10.15 -5.91 -3.58
CA ILE A 162 -10.14 -6.82 -4.73
C ILE A 162 -11.31 -7.80 -4.69
N GLU A 163 -11.89 -8.03 -3.50
CA GLU A 163 -13.11 -8.84 -3.31
C GLU A 163 -13.99 -8.15 -2.27
N GLY A 164 -15.31 -8.28 -2.37
CA GLY A 164 -16.25 -7.74 -1.38
C GLY A 164 -16.57 -6.26 -1.54
N MET A 165 -16.50 -5.70 -2.75
CA MET A 165 -16.98 -4.33 -3.01
C MET A 165 -18.48 -4.13 -2.71
N ASP A 166 -19.28 -5.19 -2.78
CA ASP A 166 -20.69 -5.18 -2.35
C ASP A 166 -20.83 -4.95 -0.84
N THR A 167 -19.89 -5.43 -0.03
CA THR A 167 -19.83 -5.13 1.41
C THR A 167 -19.51 -3.65 1.64
N VAL A 168 -18.56 -3.08 0.86
CA VAL A 168 -18.28 -1.63 0.91
C VAL A 168 -19.53 -0.82 0.57
N ASP A 169 -20.27 -1.22 -0.46
CA ASP A 169 -21.52 -0.55 -0.88
C ASP A 169 -22.63 -0.66 0.16
N LYS A 170 -22.79 -1.83 0.81
CA LYS A 170 -23.73 -1.99 1.93
C LYS A 170 -23.37 -1.04 3.08
N ILE A 171 -22.09 -0.94 3.44
CA ILE A 171 -21.64 0.01 4.49
C ILE A 171 -21.92 1.45 4.06
N ALA A 172 -21.65 1.80 2.80
CA ALA A 172 -21.88 3.14 2.27
C ALA A 172 -23.36 3.58 2.28
N GLN A 173 -24.31 2.64 2.36
CA GLN A 173 -25.75 2.89 2.34
C GLN A 173 -26.39 2.92 3.72
N VAL A 174 -25.65 2.67 4.82
CA VAL A 174 -26.23 2.72 6.17
C VAL A 174 -26.72 4.12 6.52
N GLN A 175 -27.77 4.18 7.31
CA GLN A 175 -28.25 5.46 7.83
C GLN A 175 -27.27 6.03 8.83
N THR A 176 -26.99 7.32 8.70
CA THR A 176 -26.06 8.04 9.58
C THR A 176 -26.76 9.06 10.45
N THR A 177 -26.10 9.49 11.50
CA THR A 177 -26.56 10.47 12.48
C THR A 177 -25.37 11.28 13.03
N ARG A 178 -25.61 12.13 13.99
CA ARG A 178 -24.56 12.76 14.80
C ARG A 178 -24.40 12.02 16.13
N ALA A 179 -23.13 11.81 16.54
CA ALA A 179 -22.79 11.31 17.87
C ALA A 179 -21.81 12.29 18.52
N GLY A 180 -22.31 13.10 19.43
CA GLY A 180 -21.53 14.19 20.02
C GLY A 180 -21.05 15.19 18.97
N MET A 181 -19.74 15.35 18.85
CA MET A 181 -19.11 16.23 17.86
C MET A 181 -18.89 15.57 16.50
N HIS A 182 -19.12 14.26 16.38
CA HIS A 182 -18.92 13.50 15.15
C HIS A 182 -20.19 13.53 14.29
N ALA A 183 -20.04 13.89 13.01
CA ALA A 183 -21.08 13.80 11.99
C ALA A 183 -20.91 12.50 11.18
N ASP A 184 -21.97 12.12 10.46
CA ASP A 184 -21.98 11.00 9.54
C ASP A 184 -21.64 9.64 10.20
N VAL A 185 -21.99 9.49 11.47
CA VAL A 185 -21.80 8.26 12.25
C VAL A 185 -22.94 7.29 11.93
N PRO A 186 -22.68 6.03 11.57
CA PRO A 186 -23.74 5.03 11.40
C PRO A 186 -24.62 4.92 12.64
N ARG A 187 -25.98 4.91 12.44
CA ARG A 187 -26.93 4.75 13.54
C ARG A 187 -26.77 3.43 14.26
N GLU A 188 -26.53 2.38 13.49
CA GLU A 188 -26.14 1.07 13.98
C GLU A 188 -24.65 0.90 13.70
N ALA A 189 -23.88 0.57 14.73
CA ALA A 189 -22.43 0.47 14.60
C ALA A 189 -22.04 -0.62 13.58
N VAL A 190 -21.29 -0.25 12.56
CA VAL A 190 -20.67 -1.20 11.62
C VAL A 190 -19.33 -1.63 12.20
N ILE A 191 -19.30 -2.82 12.77
CA ILE A 191 -18.16 -3.34 13.54
C ILE A 191 -17.18 -4.04 12.60
N ILE A 192 -15.90 -3.77 12.78
CA ILE A 192 -14.80 -4.55 12.20
C ILE A 192 -14.52 -5.70 13.18
N GLU A 193 -14.93 -6.90 12.82
CA GLU A 193 -14.82 -8.10 13.68
C GLU A 193 -13.38 -8.64 13.69
N SER A 194 -12.72 -8.65 12.54
CA SER A 194 -11.30 -9.00 12.41
C SER A 194 -10.68 -8.38 11.17
N VAL A 195 -9.35 -8.21 11.19
CA VAL A 195 -8.52 -7.97 10.00
C VAL A 195 -7.33 -8.90 10.10
N GLU A 196 -7.14 -9.77 9.11
CA GLU A 196 -6.13 -10.82 9.14
C GLU A 196 -5.39 -10.90 7.80
N ARG A 197 -4.11 -11.27 7.82
CA ARG A 197 -3.36 -11.54 6.59
C ARG A 197 -3.95 -12.75 5.86
N VAL A 198 -4.12 -12.64 4.57
CA VAL A 198 -4.43 -13.80 3.70
C VAL A 198 -3.12 -14.52 3.40
N LYS A 199 -3.11 -15.82 3.65
CA LYS A 199 -1.97 -16.70 3.35
C LYS A 199 -1.94 -17.08 1.87
#